data_8167bc65776766156404b115f4b321ab
#
_entry.id   8167bc65776766156404b115f4b321ab
#
_cell.length_a   1.000
_cell.length_b   1.000
_cell.length_c   1.000
_cell.angle_alpha   90.00
_cell.angle_beta   90.00
_cell.angle_gamma   90.00
#
_symmetry.space_group_name_H-M   'P 1'
#
loop_
_entity.id
_entity.type
_entity.pdbx_description
1 polymer ?
#
loop_
_entity_poly.entity_id
_entity_poly.type
_entity_poly.pdbx_seq_one_letter_code
_entity_poly.pdbx_strand_id
1 'polypeptide(L)'
;MNSLEFVLYKTSALLTTIMQTIILSCMLAGIVISQDYEDEESLNGLPSGAEDLLSSPYDDSFSCEGQTYGYYGDVSNNCQVFHICLPVEDNEGNINSYTKYSFVCGNGTVFDQQALVCNFPDDAFPCEESPGLYGVVEFGKIEDY
;
A
#
# COMPACT_ATOMS: atom_id res chain seq x y z
N MET A 1 8.50 -58.98 15.22
CA MET A 1 8.94 -57.59 14.97
C MET A 1 9.97 -57.64 13.86
N ASN A 2 9.62 -57.21 12.68
CA ASN A 2 10.44 -57.32 11.47
C ASN A 2 11.62 -56.35 11.53
N SER A 3 12.76 -56.75 10.99
CA SER A 3 13.99 -55.96 10.95
C SER A 3 13.77 -54.54 10.34
N LEU A 4 12.78 -54.40 9.48
CA LEU A 4 12.42 -53.13 8.86
C LEU A 4 11.76 -52.14 9.85
N GLU A 5 10.89 -52.59 10.75
CA GLU A 5 10.27 -51.75 11.77
C GLU A 5 11.27 -51.23 12.81
N PHE A 6 12.29 -52.04 13.12
CA PHE A 6 13.35 -51.65 14.05
C PHE A 6 14.26 -50.55 13.45
N VAL A 7 14.50 -50.59 12.13
CA VAL A 7 15.28 -49.55 11.41
C VAL A 7 14.49 -48.26 11.34
N LEU A 8 13.19 -48.33 11.02
CA LEU A 8 12.31 -47.14 10.94
C LEU A 8 12.13 -46.44 12.30
N TYR A 9 12.03 -47.22 13.39
CA TYR A 9 11.96 -46.68 14.74
C TYR A 9 13.25 -45.95 15.16
N LYS A 10 14.43 -46.56 14.83
CA LYS A 10 15.73 -45.91 15.11
C LYS A 10 15.95 -44.61 14.32
N THR A 11 15.53 -44.58 13.06
CA THR A 11 15.66 -43.35 12.25
C THR A 11 14.71 -42.24 12.72
N SER A 12 13.49 -42.59 13.14
CA SER A 12 12.54 -41.62 13.71
C SER A 12 13.04 -41.05 15.04
N ALA A 13 13.57 -41.90 15.93
CA ALA A 13 14.13 -41.46 17.22
C ALA A 13 15.38 -40.56 17.05
N LEU A 14 16.21 -40.86 16.03
CA LEU A 14 17.38 -40.03 15.72
C LEU A 14 17.00 -38.65 15.18
N LEU A 15 16.00 -38.58 14.31
CA LEU A 15 15.47 -37.34 13.77
C LEU A 15 14.87 -36.44 14.86
N THR A 16 14.11 -37.01 15.80
CA THR A 16 13.54 -36.26 16.93
C THR A 16 14.61 -35.72 17.88
N THR A 17 15.66 -36.48 18.16
CA THR A 17 16.78 -35.99 18.99
C THR A 17 17.60 -34.90 18.30
N ILE A 18 17.82 -34.98 16.98
CA ILE A 18 18.52 -33.95 16.22
C ILE A 18 17.68 -32.65 16.19
N MET A 19 16.37 -32.73 15.94
CA MET A 19 15.48 -31.57 15.98
C MET A 19 15.46 -30.92 17.37
N GLN A 20 15.41 -31.69 18.45
CA GLN A 20 15.44 -31.14 19.82
C GLN A 20 16.77 -30.47 20.16
N THR A 21 17.91 -31.01 19.71
CA THR A 21 19.22 -30.38 19.95
C THR A 21 19.40 -29.09 19.16
N ILE A 22 18.85 -28.99 17.93
CA ILE A 22 18.87 -27.76 17.12
C ILE A 22 18.03 -26.69 17.79
N ILE A 23 16.81 -26.99 18.25
CA ILE A 23 15.92 -26.04 18.92
C ILE A 23 16.56 -25.54 20.22
N LEU A 24 17.15 -26.42 21.02
CA LEU A 24 17.82 -26.06 22.28
C LEU A 24 19.08 -25.19 22.02
N SER A 25 19.83 -25.48 20.97
CA SER A 25 21.01 -24.69 20.56
C SER A 25 20.62 -23.28 20.09
N CYS A 26 19.52 -23.14 19.36
CA CYS A 26 18.99 -21.83 18.95
C CYS A 26 18.52 -20.99 20.14
N MET A 27 17.92 -21.61 21.17
CA MET A 27 17.51 -20.91 22.38
C MET A 27 18.68 -20.43 23.24
N LEU A 28 19.77 -21.20 23.28
CA LEU A 28 20.98 -20.84 24.05
C LEU A 28 21.84 -19.80 23.33
N ALA A 29 21.78 -19.73 22.01
CA ALA A 29 22.55 -18.78 21.21
C ALA A 29 21.89 -17.40 21.13
N GLY A 30 20.64 -17.23 21.61
CA GLY A 30 19.92 -15.96 21.51
C GLY A 30 19.74 -15.49 20.06
N ILE A 31 19.76 -16.40 19.09
CA ILE A 31 19.51 -16.08 17.69
C ILE A 31 17.99 -15.84 17.58
N VAL A 32 17.59 -14.60 17.84
CA VAL A 32 16.33 -14.07 17.33
C VAL A 32 16.55 -13.99 15.81
N ILE A 33 15.92 -14.90 15.08
CA ILE A 33 15.66 -14.66 13.66
C ILE A 33 14.61 -13.56 13.68
N SER A 34 15.05 -12.30 13.78
CA SER A 34 14.23 -11.20 13.30
C SER A 34 14.02 -11.54 11.83
N GLN A 35 12.79 -11.86 11.47
CA GLN A 35 12.39 -11.70 10.09
C GLN A 35 12.50 -10.19 9.88
N ASP A 36 13.62 -9.78 9.28
CA ASP A 36 13.66 -8.52 8.57
C ASP A 36 12.54 -8.66 7.53
N TYR A 37 11.38 -8.14 7.88
CA TYR A 37 10.45 -7.64 6.90
C TYR A 37 11.27 -6.58 6.19
N GLU A 38 11.84 -6.94 5.06
CA GLU A 38 12.29 -5.97 4.10
C GLU A 38 11.03 -5.18 3.79
N ASP A 39 10.90 -3.99 4.42
CA ASP A 39 10.01 -2.95 3.93
C ASP A 39 10.47 -2.75 2.49
N GLU A 40 9.76 -3.38 1.56
CA GLU A 40 9.93 -3.10 0.13
C GLU A 40 9.80 -1.60 0.00
N GLU A 41 10.90 -0.96 -0.32
CA GLU A 41 11.06 0.48 -0.40
C GLU A 41 9.94 1.01 -1.30
N SER A 42 8.87 1.55 -0.66
CA SER A 42 7.74 2.11 -1.39
C SER A 42 8.28 3.33 -2.12
N LEU A 43 8.27 3.29 -3.45
CA LEU A 43 8.76 4.39 -4.27
C LEU A 43 7.87 5.62 -4.01
N ASN A 44 8.43 6.61 -3.28
CA ASN A 44 7.76 7.89 -3.02
C ASN A 44 6.32 7.78 -2.49
N GLY A 45 6.04 6.75 -1.65
CA GLY A 45 4.73 6.56 -1.03
C GLY A 45 3.75 5.71 -1.84
N LEU A 46 4.14 5.18 -3.00
CA LEU A 46 3.39 4.16 -3.73
C LEU A 46 3.78 2.76 -3.27
N PRO A 47 2.88 1.78 -3.26
CA PRO A 47 3.21 0.39 -2.97
C PRO A 47 4.16 -0.17 -4.04
N SER A 48 5.04 -1.11 -3.66
CA SER A 48 5.98 -1.72 -4.60
C SER A 48 5.25 -2.43 -5.76
N GLY A 49 5.79 -2.31 -6.97
CA GLY A 49 5.15 -2.79 -8.20
C GLY A 49 4.04 -1.89 -8.75
N ALA A 50 3.75 -0.78 -8.11
CA ALA A 50 2.77 0.19 -8.62
C ALA A 50 3.21 0.81 -9.95
N GLU A 51 4.52 0.95 -10.17
CA GLU A 51 5.07 1.50 -11.41
C GLU A 51 4.73 0.65 -12.63
N ASP A 52 4.58 -0.66 -12.46
CA ASP A 52 4.21 -1.57 -13.55
C ASP A 52 2.80 -1.32 -14.10
N LEU A 53 1.97 -0.60 -13.34
CA LEU A 53 0.62 -0.21 -13.73
C LEU A 53 0.56 1.15 -14.43
N LEU A 54 1.62 1.96 -14.32
CA LEU A 54 1.67 3.31 -14.89
C LEU A 54 2.09 3.27 -16.35
N SER A 55 1.51 4.17 -17.15
CA SER A 55 1.87 4.35 -18.56
C SER A 55 3.16 5.15 -18.78
N SER A 56 3.65 5.81 -17.74
CA SER A 56 4.86 6.64 -17.72
C SER A 56 5.54 6.56 -16.36
N PRO A 57 6.83 6.95 -16.25
CA PRO A 57 7.49 7.05 -14.95
C PRO A 57 6.71 7.90 -13.97
N TYR A 58 6.63 7.47 -12.71
CA TYR A 58 5.92 8.19 -11.66
C TYR A 58 6.51 9.58 -11.41
N ASP A 59 5.66 10.59 -11.40
CA ASP A 59 5.98 11.97 -11.04
C ASP A 59 5.42 12.27 -9.65
N ASP A 60 6.28 12.53 -8.65
CA ASP A 60 5.91 12.83 -7.26
C ASP A 60 5.75 14.35 -7.00
N SER A 61 5.41 15.13 -8.01
CA SER A 61 5.28 16.60 -7.89
C SER A 61 4.00 17.05 -7.19
N PHE A 62 2.99 16.16 -7.05
CA PHE A 62 1.72 16.53 -6.42
C PHE A 62 1.90 16.89 -4.95
N SER A 63 1.33 18.03 -4.52
CA SER A 63 1.37 18.51 -3.15
C SER A 63 -0.03 18.64 -2.55
N CYS A 64 -0.19 18.18 -1.31
CA CYS A 64 -1.39 18.41 -0.50
C CYS A 64 -1.42 19.79 0.18
N GLU A 65 -0.38 20.60 0.03
CA GLU A 65 -0.32 21.92 0.68
C GLU A 65 -1.48 22.81 0.23
N GLY A 66 -2.26 23.32 1.18
CA GLY A 66 -3.43 24.15 0.91
C GLY A 66 -4.68 23.39 0.49
N GLN A 67 -4.61 22.06 0.36
CA GLN A 67 -5.78 21.24 0.04
C GLN A 67 -6.61 20.93 1.30
N THR A 68 -7.91 20.80 1.14
CA THR A 68 -8.81 20.29 2.18
C THR A 68 -8.70 18.77 2.27
N TYR A 69 -9.31 18.14 3.30
CA TYR A 69 -9.48 16.70 3.29
C TYR A 69 -10.25 16.27 2.04
N GLY A 70 -9.69 15.35 1.24
CA GLY A 70 -10.33 14.91 0.01
C GLY A 70 -9.45 13.99 -0.84
N TYR A 71 -10.00 13.65 -2.01
CA TYR A 71 -9.42 12.77 -3.01
C TYR A 71 -9.07 13.59 -4.24
N TYR A 72 -7.88 13.40 -4.76
CA TYR A 72 -7.29 14.25 -5.79
C TYR A 72 -6.65 13.41 -6.89
N GLY A 73 -7.24 13.40 -8.09
CA GLY A 73 -6.63 12.76 -9.27
C GLY A 73 -5.36 13.51 -9.68
N ASP A 74 -4.29 12.79 -9.89
CA ASP A 74 -2.99 13.38 -10.22
C ASP A 74 -2.83 13.54 -11.74
N VAL A 75 -2.95 14.76 -12.22
CA VAL A 75 -2.84 15.09 -13.66
C VAL A 75 -1.44 14.80 -14.20
N SER A 76 -0.39 14.99 -13.39
CA SER A 76 0.99 14.68 -13.79
C SER A 76 1.20 13.20 -14.10
N ASN A 77 0.41 12.35 -13.45
CA ASN A 77 0.40 10.90 -13.66
C ASN A 77 -0.83 10.42 -14.46
N ASN A 78 -1.40 11.28 -15.34
CA ASN A 78 -2.55 10.97 -16.18
C ASN A 78 -3.77 10.43 -15.41
N CYS A 79 -3.97 10.86 -14.16
CA CYS A 79 -4.96 10.34 -13.23
C CYS A 79 -4.89 8.82 -12.98
N GLN A 80 -3.83 8.15 -13.42
CA GLN A 80 -3.56 6.75 -13.01
C GLN A 80 -3.18 6.67 -11.52
N VAL A 81 -2.71 7.77 -10.96
CA VAL A 81 -2.46 7.98 -9.54
C VAL A 81 -3.49 8.95 -8.99
N PHE A 82 -3.93 8.73 -7.76
CA PHE A 82 -4.70 9.70 -6.99
C PHE A 82 -4.17 9.76 -5.55
N HIS A 83 -4.44 10.87 -4.90
CA HIS A 83 -3.98 11.13 -3.55
C HIS A 83 -5.15 11.41 -2.62
N ILE A 84 -4.99 11.00 -1.36
CA ILE A 84 -5.84 11.46 -0.27
C ILE A 84 -5.00 12.47 0.52
N CYS A 85 -5.48 13.69 0.61
CA CYS A 85 -4.88 14.74 1.42
C CYS A 85 -5.61 14.83 2.76
N LEU A 86 -4.84 14.82 3.84
CA LEU A 86 -5.34 14.99 5.20
C LEU A 86 -4.61 16.17 5.87
N PRO A 87 -5.29 17.33 6.03
CA PRO A 87 -4.77 18.41 6.86
C PRO A 87 -4.63 17.95 8.31
N VAL A 88 -3.49 18.23 8.95
CA VAL A 88 -3.22 17.89 10.34
C VAL A 88 -3.26 19.18 11.16
N GLU A 89 -4.21 19.22 12.10
CA GLU A 89 -4.40 20.35 12.99
C GLU A 89 -3.58 20.19 14.29
N ASP A 90 -3.11 21.31 14.82
CA ASP A 90 -2.55 21.37 16.16
C ASP A 90 -3.65 21.42 17.24
N ASN A 91 -3.24 21.50 18.52
CA ASN A 91 -4.18 21.56 19.64
C ASN A 91 -5.03 22.86 19.67
N GLU A 92 -4.68 23.84 18.87
CA GLU A 92 -5.36 25.14 18.75
C GLU A 92 -6.29 25.20 17.53
N GLY A 93 -6.31 24.15 16.70
CA GLY A 93 -7.11 24.05 15.47
C GLY A 93 -6.46 24.70 14.25
N ASN A 94 -5.15 25.01 14.30
CA ASN A 94 -4.43 25.51 13.13
C ASN A 94 -3.85 24.35 12.34
N ILE A 95 -3.95 24.40 11.01
CA ILE A 95 -3.29 23.43 10.14
C ILE A 95 -1.78 23.68 10.17
N ASN A 96 -1.01 22.71 10.64
CA ASN A 96 0.43 22.80 10.75
C ASN A 96 1.18 21.88 9.77
N SER A 97 0.51 20.89 9.20
CA SER A 97 1.07 19.96 8.22
C SER A 97 -0.02 19.29 7.40
N TYR A 98 0.40 18.54 6.39
CA TYR A 98 -0.48 17.74 5.54
C TYR A 98 0.08 16.32 5.42
N THR A 99 -0.78 15.32 5.52
CA THR A 99 -0.43 13.95 5.19
C THR A 99 -0.94 13.61 3.81
N LYS A 100 -0.09 13.07 2.95
CA LYS A 100 -0.40 12.59 1.60
C LYS A 100 -0.37 11.08 1.58
N TYR A 101 -1.44 10.45 1.13
CA TYR A 101 -1.48 9.03 0.81
C TYR A 101 -1.68 8.88 -0.68
N SER A 102 -0.84 8.07 -1.33
CA SER A 102 -0.85 7.89 -2.78
C SER A 102 -1.35 6.49 -3.15
N PHE A 103 -2.17 6.41 -4.17
CA PHE A 103 -2.78 5.16 -4.65
C PHE A 103 -2.72 5.11 -6.17
N VAL A 104 -2.66 3.89 -6.72
CA VAL A 104 -2.69 3.65 -8.16
C VAL A 104 -4.02 3.00 -8.52
N CYS A 105 -4.66 3.49 -9.57
CA CYS A 105 -5.82 2.84 -10.16
C CYS A 105 -5.44 1.51 -10.80
N GLY A 106 -6.36 0.56 -10.81
CA GLY A 106 -6.14 -0.75 -11.44
C GLY A 106 -5.79 -0.62 -12.93
N ASN A 107 -5.18 -1.69 -13.47
CA ASN A 107 -4.70 -1.68 -14.84
C ASN A 107 -5.77 -1.21 -15.85
N GLY A 108 -5.41 -0.21 -16.65
CA GLY A 108 -6.28 0.35 -17.69
C GLY A 108 -7.36 1.30 -17.18
N THR A 109 -7.33 1.70 -15.89
CA THR A 109 -8.27 2.66 -15.31
C THR A 109 -7.57 3.95 -14.86
N VAL A 110 -8.34 5.02 -14.73
CA VAL A 110 -7.91 6.33 -14.25
C VAL A 110 -8.87 6.81 -13.17
N PHE A 111 -8.40 7.69 -12.31
CA PHE A 111 -9.23 8.27 -11.27
C PHE A 111 -10.21 9.28 -11.86
N ASP A 112 -11.49 9.04 -11.65
CA ASP A 112 -12.57 9.95 -12.00
C ASP A 112 -12.80 10.92 -10.84
N GLN A 113 -12.41 12.19 -11.04
CA GLN A 113 -12.52 13.22 -10.01
C GLN A 113 -13.98 13.61 -9.71
N GLN A 114 -14.90 13.37 -10.61
CA GLN A 114 -16.31 13.67 -10.39
C GLN A 114 -16.98 12.58 -9.54
N ALA A 115 -16.65 11.32 -9.77
CA ALA A 115 -17.22 10.17 -9.06
C ALA A 115 -16.38 9.72 -7.85
N LEU A 116 -15.14 10.20 -7.71
CA LEU A 116 -14.14 9.81 -6.70
C LEU A 116 -13.85 8.30 -6.67
N VAL A 117 -13.79 7.69 -7.85
CA VAL A 117 -13.48 6.26 -8.04
C VAL A 117 -12.57 6.08 -9.27
N CYS A 118 -11.89 4.93 -9.36
CA CYS A 118 -11.23 4.56 -10.61
C CYS A 118 -12.24 4.05 -11.63
N ASN A 119 -12.18 4.55 -12.86
CA ASN A 119 -13.08 4.20 -13.96
C ASN A 119 -12.28 4.01 -15.25
N PHE A 120 -12.90 3.45 -16.29
CA PHE A 120 -12.27 3.39 -17.61
C PHE A 120 -12.14 4.79 -18.21
N PRO A 121 -11.06 5.10 -18.97
CA PRO A 121 -10.83 6.46 -19.48
C PRO A 121 -11.98 7.03 -20.32
N ASP A 122 -12.69 6.18 -21.06
CA ASP A 122 -13.82 6.61 -21.90
C ASP A 122 -15.05 7.02 -21.08
N ASP A 123 -15.16 6.55 -19.82
CA ASP A 123 -16.29 6.81 -18.92
C ASP A 123 -15.91 7.75 -17.77
N ALA A 124 -14.62 8.08 -17.61
CA ALA A 124 -14.13 8.95 -16.55
C ALA A 124 -14.25 10.42 -16.90
N PHE A 125 -14.36 11.27 -15.87
CA PHE A 125 -14.20 12.71 -16.03
C PHE A 125 -12.81 13.04 -16.60
N PRO A 126 -12.68 14.00 -17.57
CA PRO A 126 -11.40 14.33 -18.18
C PRO A 126 -10.33 14.69 -17.16
N CYS A 127 -9.19 13.98 -17.22
CA CYS A 127 -8.12 14.10 -16.23
C CYS A 127 -7.59 15.53 -16.11
N GLU A 128 -7.39 16.22 -17.24
CA GLU A 128 -6.87 17.59 -17.28
C GLU A 128 -7.82 18.61 -16.62
N GLU A 129 -9.10 18.28 -16.51
CA GLU A 129 -10.13 19.13 -15.89
C GLU A 129 -10.31 18.82 -14.39
N SER A 130 -9.70 17.75 -13.87
CA SER A 130 -9.77 17.33 -12.47
C SER A 130 -9.47 18.44 -11.46
N PRO A 131 -8.48 19.33 -11.68
CA PRO A 131 -8.21 20.43 -10.75
C PRO A 131 -9.40 21.38 -10.52
N GLY A 132 -10.30 21.49 -11.48
CA GLY A 132 -11.53 22.30 -11.34
C GLY A 132 -12.55 21.71 -10.34
N LEU A 133 -12.41 20.43 -10.00
CA LEU A 133 -13.29 19.72 -9.06
C LEU A 133 -12.62 19.44 -7.71
N TYR A 134 -11.37 19.84 -7.50
CA TYR A 134 -10.68 19.63 -6.23
C TYR A 134 -11.40 20.32 -5.07
N GLY A 135 -11.74 19.56 -4.03
CA GLY A 135 -12.49 20.04 -2.88
C GLY A 135 -13.96 20.38 -3.14
N VAL A 136 -14.45 20.21 -4.38
CA VAL A 136 -15.86 20.46 -4.74
C VAL A 136 -16.71 19.21 -4.48
N VAL A 137 -16.20 18.03 -4.85
CA VAL A 137 -16.88 16.76 -4.62
C VAL A 137 -16.42 16.21 -3.27
N GLU A 138 -17.39 16.02 -2.35
CA GLU A 138 -17.12 15.50 -1.01
C GLU A 138 -17.35 13.99 -0.97
N PHE A 139 -16.33 13.24 -0.47
CA PHE A 139 -16.43 11.81 -0.29
C PHE A 139 -17.45 11.48 0.81
N GLY A 140 -18.32 10.51 0.53
CA GLY A 140 -19.27 9.98 1.50
C GLY A 140 -20.53 10.82 1.74
N LYS A 141 -20.77 11.88 0.99
CA LYS A 141 -22.10 12.51 0.94
C LYS A 141 -23.02 11.63 0.10
N ILE A 142 -23.86 10.87 0.80
CA ILE A 142 -25.02 10.23 0.18
C ILE A 142 -26.05 11.34 0.06
N GLU A 143 -26.35 11.76 -1.15
CA GLU A 143 -27.51 12.60 -1.38
C GLU A 143 -28.75 11.77 -1.04
N ASP A 144 -29.53 12.20 -0.04
CA ASP A 144 -30.79 11.57 0.33
C ASP A 144 -31.75 11.68 -0.86
N TYR A 145 -32.03 10.51 -1.50
CA TYR A 145 -33.05 10.38 -2.54
C TYR A 145 -34.43 10.29 -1.91
#